data_f60bd060a3ad13d8ab00b8c7e00e9314
#
_entry.id   f60bd060a3ad13d8ab00b8c7e00e9314
#
_cell.length_a   1.000
_cell.length_b   1.000
_cell.length_c   1.000
_cell.angle_alpha   90.00
_cell.angle_beta   90.00
_cell.angle_gamma   90.00
#
_symmetry.space_group_name_H-M   'P 1'
#
loop_
_entity.id
_entity.type
_entity.pdbx_description
1 polymer ?
#
loop_
_entity_poly.entity_id
_entity_poly.type
_entity_poly.pdbx_seq_one_letter_code
_entity_poly.pdbx_strand_id
1 'polypeptide(L)'
;MATSASRDTTTGTNYETEVENLLEEFSDHKVESQVMVGAKRNGGKHYCDIVINDDELISLKYQRVQGTAEEKIPYEQMCLQHACFTYGYESAIIVLAGPGWKHDDAYRNGVFETWMHTPNVTVLNFDEFLTKFELWETYLNEVM
;
A
#
# COMPACT_ATOMS: atom_id res chain seq x y z
N MET A 1 23.85 5.59 -15.74
CA MET A 1 22.82 4.55 -15.65
C MET A 1 22.76 3.99 -14.24
N ALA A 2 21.59 3.82 -13.73
CA ALA A 2 21.43 3.31 -12.37
C ALA A 2 21.85 1.84 -12.27
N THR A 3 22.40 1.47 -11.11
CA THR A 3 22.69 0.06 -10.79
C THR A 3 21.36 -0.70 -10.66
N SER A 4 21.44 -2.04 -10.61
CA SER A 4 20.25 -2.85 -10.42
C SER A 4 19.49 -2.49 -9.13
N ALA A 5 20.22 -2.28 -8.03
CA ALA A 5 19.62 -1.90 -6.75
C ALA A 5 18.96 -0.53 -6.85
N SER A 6 19.65 0.46 -7.42
CA SER A 6 19.07 1.78 -7.63
C SER A 6 17.86 1.73 -8.55
N ARG A 7 17.93 0.90 -9.58
CA ARG A 7 16.83 0.75 -10.51
C ARG A 7 15.61 0.16 -9.84
N ASP A 8 15.80 -0.84 -8.97
CA ASP A 8 14.69 -1.45 -8.24
C ASP A 8 14.05 -0.44 -7.30
N THR A 9 14.84 0.34 -6.58
CA THR A 9 14.35 1.42 -5.72
C THR A 9 13.61 2.47 -6.54
N THR A 10 14.19 2.86 -7.68
CA THR A 10 13.58 3.84 -8.57
C THR A 10 12.23 3.33 -9.10
N THR A 11 12.15 2.04 -9.44
CA THR A 11 10.90 1.45 -9.92
C THR A 11 9.82 1.52 -8.84
N GLY A 12 10.15 1.21 -7.59
CA GLY A 12 9.20 1.32 -6.49
C GLY A 12 8.73 2.75 -6.27
N THR A 13 9.65 3.71 -6.29
CA THR A 13 9.32 5.13 -6.14
C THR A 13 8.46 5.61 -7.30
N ASN A 14 8.77 5.22 -8.54
CA ASN A 14 7.98 5.60 -9.71
C ASN A 14 6.58 5.02 -9.63
N TYR A 15 6.45 3.79 -9.12
CA TYR A 15 5.16 3.16 -8.94
C TYR A 15 4.29 3.94 -7.96
N GLU A 16 4.85 4.36 -6.82
CA GLU A 16 4.13 5.17 -5.85
C GLU A 16 3.65 6.49 -6.45
N THR A 17 4.52 7.17 -7.20
CA THR A 17 4.18 8.42 -7.87
C THR A 17 3.09 8.22 -8.90
N GLU A 18 3.17 7.14 -9.68
CA GLU A 18 2.18 6.82 -10.68
C GLU A 18 0.80 6.58 -10.06
N VAL A 19 0.75 5.81 -8.97
CA VAL A 19 -0.52 5.55 -8.27
C VAL A 19 -1.09 6.83 -7.68
N GLU A 20 -0.24 7.67 -7.08
CA GLU A 20 -0.68 8.96 -6.52
C GLU A 20 -1.29 9.83 -7.62
N ASN A 21 -0.62 9.92 -8.78
CA ASN A 21 -1.12 10.72 -9.89
C ASN A 21 -2.46 10.19 -10.42
N LEU A 22 -2.61 8.87 -10.51
CA LEU A 22 -3.88 8.28 -10.93
C LEU A 22 -5.01 8.68 -9.99
N LEU A 23 -4.77 8.62 -8.69
CA LEU A 23 -5.78 8.98 -7.70
C LEU A 23 -6.10 10.47 -7.74
N GLU A 24 -5.10 11.33 -7.86
CA GLU A 24 -5.31 12.78 -7.89
C GLU A 24 -6.06 13.24 -9.13
N GLU A 25 -5.69 12.71 -10.30
CA GLU A 25 -6.25 13.17 -11.56
C GLU A 25 -7.64 12.62 -11.85
N PHE A 26 -7.91 11.40 -11.41
CA PHE A 26 -9.08 10.67 -11.88
C PHE A 26 -10.04 10.23 -10.77
N SER A 27 -9.83 10.70 -9.56
CA SER A 27 -10.79 10.53 -8.48
C SER A 27 -11.08 11.89 -7.86
N ASP A 28 -12.23 12.01 -7.21
CA ASP A 28 -12.63 13.24 -6.53
C ASP A 28 -12.07 13.29 -5.11
N HIS A 29 -11.14 12.40 -4.79
CA HIS A 29 -10.58 12.28 -3.46
C HIS A 29 -9.45 13.28 -3.22
N LYS A 30 -9.34 13.73 -1.99
CA LYS A 30 -8.15 14.44 -1.52
C LYS A 30 -7.06 13.40 -1.32
N VAL A 31 -5.91 13.57 -2.00
CA VAL A 31 -4.82 12.61 -1.97
C VAL A 31 -3.56 13.29 -1.46
N GLU A 32 -2.94 12.72 -0.44
CA GLU A 32 -1.67 13.20 0.10
C GLU A 32 -0.68 12.06 0.13
N SER A 33 0.60 12.34 -0.14
CA SER A 33 1.65 11.33 -0.13
C SER A 33 2.62 11.53 1.02
N GLN A 34 3.23 10.43 1.47
CA GLN A 34 4.25 10.43 2.52
C GLN A 34 3.81 11.20 3.76
N VAL A 35 2.65 10.84 4.30
CA VAL A 35 2.04 11.51 5.44
C VAL A 35 2.47 10.83 6.74
N MET A 36 2.92 11.60 7.71
CA MET A 36 3.19 11.06 9.05
C MET A 36 1.87 10.87 9.77
N VAL A 37 1.51 9.61 10.00
CA VAL A 37 0.20 9.24 10.55
C VAL A 37 0.26 8.92 12.05
N GLY A 38 1.39 9.15 12.68
CA GLY A 38 1.54 8.95 14.12
C GLY A 38 2.82 8.22 14.46
N ALA A 39 2.88 7.67 15.66
CA ALA A 39 4.02 6.88 16.12
C ALA A 39 3.66 5.40 16.07
N LYS A 40 4.64 4.58 15.68
CA LYS A 40 4.55 3.13 15.79
C LYS A 40 4.63 2.74 17.26
N ARG A 41 4.23 1.52 17.58
CA ARG A 41 4.31 1.03 18.96
C ARG A 41 5.72 1.05 19.53
N ASN A 42 6.73 0.93 18.69
CA ASN A 42 8.13 1.01 19.12
C ASN A 42 8.63 2.46 19.29
N GLY A 43 7.77 3.45 19.10
CA GLY A 43 8.12 4.86 19.26
C GLY A 43 8.62 5.55 17.99
N GLY A 44 8.86 4.81 16.92
CA GLY A 44 9.30 5.39 15.65
C GLY A 44 8.16 6.10 14.93
N LYS A 45 8.50 7.05 14.07
CA LYS A 45 7.51 7.74 13.25
C LYS A 45 6.96 6.79 12.19
N HIS A 46 5.65 6.84 11.95
CA HIS A 46 5.00 6.04 10.92
C HIS A 46 4.61 6.95 9.76
N TYR A 47 5.24 6.75 8.60
CA TYR A 47 4.90 7.45 7.38
C TYR A 47 4.10 6.53 6.47
N CYS A 48 2.95 7.00 6.01
CA CYS A 48 2.09 6.25 5.10
C CYS A 48 2.32 6.76 3.67
N ASP A 49 2.36 5.85 2.71
CA ASP A 49 2.65 6.20 1.32
C ASP A 49 1.61 7.17 0.76
N ILE A 50 0.33 6.88 0.97
CA ILE A 50 -0.77 7.71 0.48
C ILE A 50 -1.88 7.74 1.53
N VAL A 51 -2.47 8.92 1.74
CA VAL A 51 -3.66 9.08 2.59
C VAL A 51 -4.75 9.72 1.77
N ILE A 52 -5.93 9.09 1.75
CA ILE A 52 -7.08 9.53 0.99
C ILE A 52 -8.12 10.12 1.94
N ASN A 53 -8.54 11.35 1.67
CA ASN A 53 -9.58 12.05 2.43
C ASN A 53 -9.32 12.12 3.94
N ASP A 54 -8.06 12.16 4.34
CA ASP A 54 -7.62 12.22 5.73
C ASP A 54 -8.04 11.02 6.58
N ASP A 55 -8.59 9.96 5.99
CA ASP A 55 -9.08 8.83 6.79
C ASP A 55 -8.80 7.43 6.24
N GLU A 56 -8.36 7.30 5.00
CA GLU A 56 -8.00 5.98 4.46
C GLU A 56 -6.50 5.92 4.14
N LEU A 57 -5.81 4.95 4.72
CA LEU A 57 -4.37 4.77 4.57
C LEU A 57 -4.08 3.77 3.46
N ILE A 58 -3.16 4.11 2.55
CA ILE A 58 -2.76 3.21 1.47
C ILE A 58 -1.26 2.97 1.58
N SER A 59 -0.88 1.71 1.76
CA SER A 59 0.51 1.28 1.78
C SER A 59 0.79 0.51 0.49
N LEU A 60 1.77 0.98 -0.28
CA LEU A 60 2.11 0.40 -1.57
C LEU A 60 3.35 -0.45 -1.45
N LYS A 61 3.24 -1.73 -1.80
CA LYS A 61 4.34 -2.68 -1.74
C LYS A 61 4.58 -3.24 -3.14
N TYR A 62 5.70 -2.89 -3.73
CA TYR A 62 6.09 -3.40 -5.04
C TYR A 62 7.21 -4.41 -4.89
N GLN A 63 7.07 -5.58 -5.50
CA GLN A 63 8.10 -6.61 -5.49
C GLN A 63 8.21 -7.24 -6.88
N ARG A 64 9.36 -7.03 -7.52
CA ARG A 64 9.58 -7.54 -8.87
C ARG A 64 9.98 -9.01 -8.87
N VAL A 65 10.79 -9.40 -7.90
CA VAL A 65 11.23 -10.78 -7.71
C VAL A 65 10.96 -11.18 -6.28
N GLN A 66 10.84 -12.47 -6.01
CA GLN A 66 10.63 -12.96 -4.65
C GLN A 66 11.75 -12.47 -3.74
N GLY A 67 11.40 -11.94 -2.57
CA GLY A 67 12.36 -11.40 -1.63
C GLY A 67 11.76 -11.21 -0.25
N THR A 68 12.41 -10.38 0.55
CA THR A 68 12.07 -10.20 1.97
C THR A 68 10.86 -9.30 2.22
N ALA A 69 10.30 -8.70 1.17
CA ALA A 69 9.14 -7.82 1.34
C ALA A 69 7.94 -8.58 1.93
N GLU A 70 7.83 -9.89 1.64
CA GLU A 70 6.72 -10.69 2.16
C GLU A 70 6.77 -10.82 3.69
N GLU A 71 7.96 -10.83 4.27
CA GLU A 71 8.11 -10.91 5.71
C GLU A 71 7.61 -9.66 6.44
N LYS A 72 7.51 -8.56 5.72
CA LYS A 72 7.11 -7.27 6.29
C LYS A 72 5.59 -7.08 6.32
N ILE A 73 4.84 -7.93 5.63
CA ILE A 73 3.39 -7.76 5.53
C ILE A 73 2.71 -7.83 6.89
N PRO A 74 2.96 -8.84 7.74
CA PRO A 74 2.32 -8.86 9.05
C PRO A 74 2.69 -7.66 9.93
N TYR A 75 3.94 -7.22 9.88
CA TYR A 75 4.35 -6.04 10.63
C TYR A 75 3.62 -4.79 10.13
N GLU A 76 3.51 -4.64 8.82
CA GLU A 76 2.77 -3.52 8.21
C GLU A 76 1.30 -3.55 8.61
N GLN A 77 0.68 -4.73 8.61
CA GLN A 77 -0.72 -4.85 9.05
C GLN A 77 -0.89 -4.38 10.47
N MET A 78 0.03 -4.75 11.36
CA MET A 78 -0.02 -4.30 12.75
C MET A 78 0.16 -2.79 12.87
N CYS A 79 1.11 -2.23 12.15
CA CYS A 79 1.36 -0.78 12.21
C CYS A 79 0.16 0.01 11.69
N LEU A 80 -0.44 -0.43 10.60
CA LEU A 80 -1.61 0.24 10.03
C LEU A 80 -2.82 0.11 10.95
N GLN A 81 -3.04 -1.06 11.53
CA GLN A 81 -4.12 -1.24 12.49
C GLN A 81 -3.92 -0.35 13.71
N HIS A 82 -2.70 -0.23 14.17
CA HIS A 82 -2.37 0.66 15.28
C HIS A 82 -2.69 2.11 14.92
N ALA A 83 -2.36 2.53 13.71
CA ALA A 83 -2.66 3.89 13.26
C ALA A 83 -4.17 4.14 13.22
N CYS A 84 -4.93 3.19 12.68
CA CYS A 84 -6.39 3.31 12.64
C CYS A 84 -6.99 3.40 14.03
N PHE A 85 -6.59 2.51 14.92
CA PHE A 85 -7.14 2.44 16.26
C PHE A 85 -6.72 3.63 17.12
N THR A 86 -5.44 4.03 17.05
CA THR A 86 -4.88 5.04 17.95
C THR A 86 -5.10 6.45 17.44
N TYR A 87 -5.02 6.66 16.13
CA TYR A 87 -5.05 8.00 15.55
C TYR A 87 -6.31 8.27 14.73
N GLY A 88 -7.27 7.34 14.73
CA GLY A 88 -8.61 7.61 14.22
C GLY A 88 -8.81 7.49 12.72
N TYR A 89 -7.89 6.84 12.00
CA TYR A 89 -8.13 6.56 10.58
C TYR A 89 -9.17 5.46 10.43
N GLU A 90 -10.01 5.58 9.42
CA GLU A 90 -11.14 4.65 9.26
C GLU A 90 -10.69 3.29 8.75
N SER A 91 -9.80 3.27 7.76
CA SER A 91 -9.37 2.02 7.14
C SER A 91 -7.98 2.14 6.57
N ALA A 92 -7.39 0.99 6.27
CA ALA A 92 -6.07 0.92 5.65
C ALA A 92 -6.05 -0.21 4.62
N ILE A 93 -5.33 0.00 3.53
CA ILE A 93 -5.16 -0.97 2.47
C ILE A 93 -3.68 -1.16 2.20
N ILE A 94 -3.25 -2.43 2.14
CA ILE A 94 -1.91 -2.77 1.66
C ILE A 94 -2.09 -3.27 0.23
N VAL A 95 -1.44 -2.63 -0.73
CA VAL A 95 -1.52 -3.00 -2.14
C VAL A 95 -0.26 -3.75 -2.54
N LEU A 96 -0.42 -4.99 -2.99
CA LEU A 96 0.69 -5.82 -3.45
C LEU A 96 0.76 -5.74 -4.96
N ALA A 97 1.86 -5.19 -5.47
CA ALA A 97 2.05 -5.03 -6.90
C ALA A 97 3.37 -5.67 -7.35
N GLY A 98 3.46 -5.98 -8.64
CA GLY A 98 4.61 -6.63 -9.22
C GLY A 98 4.50 -8.15 -9.18
N PRO A 99 5.30 -8.87 -9.97
CA PRO A 99 5.19 -10.33 -10.10
C PRO A 99 5.90 -11.14 -9.02
N GLY A 100 6.60 -10.48 -8.09
CA GLY A 100 7.48 -11.16 -7.15
C GLY A 100 6.82 -11.76 -5.91
N TRP A 101 5.49 -11.64 -5.78
CA TRP A 101 4.78 -12.10 -4.57
C TRP A 101 4.47 -13.58 -4.66
N LYS A 102 5.01 -14.35 -3.71
CA LYS A 102 4.81 -15.79 -3.66
C LYS A 102 3.53 -16.18 -2.93
N HIS A 103 3.16 -15.43 -1.89
CA HIS A 103 2.04 -15.76 -1.01
C HIS A 103 0.96 -14.67 -0.99
N ASP A 104 0.80 -13.94 -2.09
CA ASP A 104 -0.18 -12.86 -2.14
C ASP A 104 -1.60 -13.34 -1.88
N ASP A 105 -1.98 -14.51 -2.39
CA ASP A 105 -3.31 -15.07 -2.14
C ASP A 105 -3.57 -15.25 -0.65
N ALA A 106 -2.58 -15.76 0.09
CA ALA A 106 -2.71 -15.98 1.52
C ALA A 106 -2.91 -14.64 2.25
N TYR A 107 -2.14 -13.62 1.90
CA TYR A 107 -2.26 -12.32 2.54
C TYR A 107 -3.61 -11.67 2.25
N ARG A 108 -4.09 -11.75 1.00
CA ARG A 108 -5.38 -11.18 0.61
C ARG A 108 -6.54 -11.92 1.26
N ASN A 109 -6.36 -13.19 1.59
CA ASN A 109 -7.38 -14.01 2.23
C ASN A 109 -7.29 -14.01 3.75
N GLY A 110 -6.47 -13.12 4.33
CA GLY A 110 -6.44 -12.93 5.76
C GLY A 110 -5.73 -14.03 6.55
N VAL A 111 -4.64 -14.57 6.01
CA VAL A 111 -3.91 -15.66 6.67
C VAL A 111 -3.49 -15.31 8.11
N PHE A 112 -3.21 -14.04 8.37
CA PHE A 112 -2.74 -13.63 9.69
C PHE A 112 -3.85 -13.36 10.70
N GLU A 113 -5.12 -13.37 10.29
CA GLU A 113 -6.25 -13.15 11.19
C GLU A 113 -6.33 -14.19 12.30
N THR A 114 -5.75 -15.38 12.07
CA THR A 114 -5.69 -16.42 13.11
C THR A 114 -4.85 -15.98 14.31
N TRP A 115 -3.83 -15.15 14.06
CA TRP A 115 -2.89 -14.71 15.12
C TRP A 115 -2.94 -13.23 15.41
N MET A 116 -3.53 -12.45 14.52
CA MET A 116 -3.62 -10.99 14.65
C MET A 116 -5.03 -10.53 14.30
N HIS A 117 -5.52 -9.58 15.07
CA HIS A 117 -6.81 -8.98 14.77
C HIS A 117 -6.58 -7.60 14.18
N THR A 118 -6.72 -7.49 12.85
CA THR A 118 -6.52 -6.24 12.12
C THR A 118 -7.74 -5.92 11.25
N PRO A 119 -8.91 -5.70 11.86
CA PRO A 119 -10.17 -5.56 11.11
C PRO A 119 -10.22 -4.34 10.18
N ASN A 120 -9.43 -3.31 10.46
CA ASN A 120 -9.43 -2.10 9.63
C ASN A 120 -8.48 -2.20 8.44
N VAL A 121 -7.67 -3.27 8.34
CA VAL A 121 -6.67 -3.42 7.30
C VAL A 121 -7.08 -4.48 6.30
N THR A 122 -7.03 -4.14 5.03
CA THR A 122 -7.32 -5.06 3.93
C THR A 122 -6.07 -5.16 3.05
N VAL A 123 -5.78 -6.36 2.55
CA VAL A 123 -4.68 -6.58 1.62
C VAL A 123 -5.27 -6.86 0.24
N LEU A 124 -4.86 -6.10 -0.75
CA LEU A 124 -5.33 -6.22 -2.12
C LEU A 124 -4.15 -6.39 -3.07
N ASN A 125 -4.37 -7.05 -4.22
CA ASN A 125 -3.40 -6.94 -5.29
C ASN A 125 -3.70 -5.66 -6.09
N PHE A 126 -2.84 -5.36 -7.07
CA PHE A 126 -2.98 -4.12 -7.83
C PHE A 126 -4.28 -4.09 -8.64
N ASP A 127 -4.68 -5.22 -9.21
CA ASP A 127 -5.92 -5.31 -9.98
C ASP A 127 -7.13 -5.00 -9.10
N GLU A 128 -7.17 -5.58 -7.91
CA GLU A 128 -8.25 -5.31 -6.95
C GLU A 128 -8.27 -3.86 -6.51
N PHE A 129 -7.10 -3.25 -6.35
CA PHE A 129 -6.99 -1.84 -6.01
C PHE A 129 -7.57 -0.95 -7.11
N LEU A 130 -7.21 -1.22 -8.38
CA LEU A 130 -7.74 -0.46 -9.51
C LEU A 130 -9.26 -0.60 -9.61
N THR A 131 -9.78 -1.79 -9.34
CA THR A 131 -11.21 -2.05 -9.35
C THR A 131 -11.91 -1.25 -8.24
N LYS A 132 -11.35 -1.28 -7.04
CA LYS A 132 -11.95 -0.60 -5.89
C LYS A 132 -12.09 0.90 -6.11
N PHE A 133 -11.09 1.53 -6.73
CA PHE A 133 -11.10 2.97 -6.98
C PHE A 133 -11.53 3.35 -8.39
N GLU A 134 -12.02 2.37 -9.16
CA GLU A 134 -12.54 2.60 -10.51
C GLU A 134 -11.51 3.24 -11.44
N LEU A 135 -10.27 2.76 -11.36
CA LEU A 135 -9.13 3.34 -12.09
C LEU A 135 -8.70 2.52 -13.31
N TRP A 136 -9.36 1.41 -13.63
CA TRP A 136 -8.92 0.53 -14.71
C TRP A 136 -8.82 1.22 -16.06
N GLU A 137 -9.87 1.91 -16.48
CA GLU A 137 -9.89 2.56 -17.77
C GLU A 137 -8.79 3.62 -17.86
N THR A 138 -8.64 4.40 -16.81
CA THR A 138 -7.62 5.43 -16.72
C THR A 138 -6.22 4.83 -16.77
N TYR A 139 -6.00 3.77 -16.00
CA TYR A 139 -4.70 3.09 -15.97
C TYR A 139 -4.32 2.58 -17.37
N LEU A 140 -5.24 1.94 -18.06
CA LEU A 140 -4.98 1.43 -19.41
C LEU A 140 -4.64 2.55 -20.38
N ASN A 141 -5.32 3.69 -20.29
CA ASN A 141 -5.04 4.84 -21.14
C ASN A 141 -3.67 5.44 -20.87
N GLU A 142 -3.22 5.45 -19.62
CA GLU A 142 -1.93 6.02 -19.25
C GLU A 142 -0.75 5.14 -19.63
N VAL A 143 -0.90 3.82 -19.61
CA VAL A 143 0.22 2.88 -19.83
C VAL A 143 0.24 2.31 -21.25
N MET A 144 -0.80 2.52 -22.01
CA MET A 144 -0.90 2.07 -23.39
C MET A 144 -0.94 3.27 -24.32
#